data_29acc82999ad8fe25ccf2d15c4244f8d
#
_entry.id   29acc82999ad8fe25ccf2d15c4244f8d
#
_cell.length_a   1.000
_cell.length_b   1.000
_cell.length_c   1.000
_cell.angle_alpha   90.00
_cell.angle_beta   90.00
_cell.angle_gamma   90.00
#
_symmetry.space_group_name_H-M   'P 1'
#
loop_
_entity.id
_entity.type
_entity.pdbx_description
1 polymer ?
#
loop_
_entity_poly.entity_id
_entity_poly.type
_entity_poly.pdbx_seq_one_letter_code
_entity_poly.pdbx_strand_id
1 'polypeptide(L)'
;MKSVRICVAAITAGVVCIAVMLGILSAAIYAENESGDSFIGLMYHQVLKDESRAGKYIITPGELESDLAYLSENGYVSVLPSQLVKIREQGGRLPEKTVVITFDDGYETGLYYVLPLLKEYGMKAVINVVGSYTDEYSRINEEGKHLSYAYLTWNEIKKLSDSGYVEIGNHTYNMHSNNVERNGCARKENESDEQYRTVLYEDVARLSDKLQRVTGKRPVAFAYPFGSLSEGSAEIIGSAGISVFMTCCEQPCSMNRNGRIVINRYNRESGRSAQQI
;
A
#
# COMPACT_ATOMS: atom_id res chain seq x y z
N MET A 1 50.63 20.90 -45.80
CA MET A 1 49.13 21.15 -45.69
C MET A 1 48.32 19.86 -45.56
N LYS A 2 48.69 18.72 -46.19
CA LYS A 2 47.89 17.44 -46.03
C LYS A 2 47.97 16.83 -44.62
N SER A 3 49.16 16.84 -43.97
CA SER A 3 49.32 16.29 -42.61
C SER A 3 48.55 17.03 -41.52
N VAL A 4 48.46 18.35 -41.60
CA VAL A 4 47.67 19.14 -40.61
C VAL A 4 46.16 18.87 -40.71
N ARG A 5 45.64 18.65 -41.93
CA ARG A 5 44.24 18.30 -42.16
C ARG A 5 43.86 16.94 -41.62
N ILE A 6 44.80 15.97 -41.67
CA ILE A 6 44.57 14.62 -41.12
C ILE A 6 44.57 14.66 -39.59
N CYS A 7 45.47 15.41 -38.95
CA CYS A 7 45.47 15.57 -37.50
C CYS A 7 44.20 16.29 -36.97
N VAL A 8 43.73 17.31 -37.65
CA VAL A 8 42.49 18.03 -37.25
C VAL A 8 41.29 17.11 -37.40
N ALA A 9 41.19 16.33 -38.49
CA ALA A 9 40.09 15.37 -38.68
C ALA A 9 40.07 14.25 -37.63
N ALA A 10 41.23 13.75 -37.20
CA ALA A 10 41.33 12.74 -36.14
C ALA A 10 40.96 13.31 -34.76
N ILE A 11 41.33 14.54 -34.44
CA ILE A 11 40.97 15.21 -33.19
C ILE A 11 39.47 15.49 -33.15
N THR A 12 38.85 15.97 -34.22
CA THR A 12 37.41 16.22 -34.30
C THR A 12 36.61 14.91 -34.19
N ALA A 13 37.02 13.84 -34.81
CA ALA A 13 36.39 12.54 -34.68
C ALA A 13 36.46 12.00 -33.24
N GLY A 14 37.61 12.15 -32.57
CA GLY A 14 37.78 11.79 -31.17
C GLY A 14 36.86 12.57 -30.21
N VAL A 15 36.77 13.88 -30.42
CA VAL A 15 35.87 14.74 -29.60
C VAL A 15 34.40 14.38 -29.80
N VAL A 16 33.99 14.09 -31.03
CA VAL A 16 32.61 13.67 -31.33
C VAL A 16 32.29 12.30 -30.69
N CYS A 17 33.23 11.34 -30.75
CA CYS A 17 33.06 10.03 -30.12
C CYS A 17 32.94 10.15 -28.58
N ILE A 18 33.73 11.00 -27.94
CA ILE A 18 33.68 11.24 -26.49
C ILE A 18 32.34 11.90 -26.13
N ALA A 19 31.88 12.90 -26.90
CA ALA A 19 30.58 13.56 -26.66
C ALA A 19 29.40 12.60 -26.82
N VAL A 20 29.44 11.70 -27.81
CA VAL A 20 28.44 10.66 -28.02
C VAL A 20 28.45 9.65 -26.88
N MET A 21 29.62 9.19 -26.44
CA MET A 21 29.74 8.27 -25.31
C MET A 21 29.26 8.91 -24.00
N LEU A 22 29.60 10.17 -23.75
CA LEU A 22 29.09 10.92 -22.58
C LEU A 22 27.56 11.12 -22.65
N GLY A 23 27.02 11.36 -23.85
CA GLY A 23 25.57 11.44 -24.08
C GLY A 23 24.85 10.11 -23.83
N ILE A 24 25.43 8.99 -24.29
CA ILE A 24 24.89 7.63 -24.05
C ILE A 24 24.97 7.28 -22.54
N LEU A 25 26.10 7.60 -21.90
CA LEU A 25 26.29 7.34 -20.48
C LEU A 25 25.32 8.18 -19.62
N SER A 26 25.13 9.46 -19.96
CA SER A 26 24.17 10.31 -19.27
C SER A 26 22.72 9.85 -19.52
N ALA A 27 22.38 9.43 -20.73
CA ALA A 27 21.06 8.86 -21.03
C ALA A 27 20.80 7.53 -20.30
N ALA A 28 21.82 6.66 -20.18
CA ALA A 28 21.74 5.43 -19.41
C ALA A 28 21.57 5.71 -17.91
N ILE A 29 22.33 6.65 -17.35
CA ILE A 29 22.21 7.09 -15.95
C ILE A 29 20.84 7.75 -15.71
N TYR A 30 20.33 8.53 -16.69
CA TYR A 30 18.98 9.14 -16.62
C TYR A 30 17.89 8.08 -16.69
N ALA A 31 18.01 7.09 -17.56
CA ALA A 31 17.08 5.95 -17.68
C ALA A 31 17.12 5.04 -16.43
N GLU A 32 18.28 4.79 -15.81
CA GLU A 32 18.38 4.10 -14.52
C GLU A 32 17.77 4.90 -13.36
N ASN A 33 17.83 6.24 -13.40
CA ASN A 33 17.21 7.09 -12.40
C ASN A 33 15.69 7.26 -12.60
N GLU A 34 15.15 7.04 -13.80
CA GLU A 34 13.71 7.05 -14.07
C GLU A 34 13.05 5.67 -13.92
N SER A 35 13.79 4.57 -14.05
CA SER A 35 13.28 3.23 -13.75
C SER A 35 13.25 3.05 -12.22
N GLY A 36 12.21 3.54 -11.57
CA GLY A 36 11.95 3.24 -10.18
C GLY A 36 11.89 1.73 -9.95
N ASP A 37 12.34 1.28 -8.77
CA ASP A 37 12.25 -0.12 -8.40
C ASP A 37 10.78 -0.58 -8.50
N SER A 38 10.51 -1.65 -9.25
CA SER A 38 9.16 -2.20 -9.41
C SER A 38 8.81 -3.13 -8.24
N PHE A 39 7.54 -3.19 -7.88
CA PHE A 39 7.02 -4.09 -6.85
C PHE A 39 5.54 -4.42 -7.11
N ILE A 40 4.99 -5.38 -6.37
CA ILE A 40 3.61 -5.83 -6.50
C ILE A 40 2.85 -5.50 -5.22
N GLY A 41 1.64 -4.95 -5.36
CA GLY A 41 0.68 -4.79 -4.28
C GLY A 41 -0.41 -5.86 -4.34
N LEU A 42 -0.60 -6.62 -3.27
CA LEU A 42 -1.69 -7.58 -3.13
C LEU A 42 -2.74 -7.04 -2.15
N MET A 43 -4.01 -7.12 -2.55
CA MET A 43 -5.14 -6.64 -1.77
C MET A 43 -6.03 -7.80 -1.35
N TYR A 44 -6.02 -8.08 -0.07
CA TYR A 44 -6.92 -9.00 0.61
C TYR A 44 -7.93 -8.20 1.45
N HIS A 45 -9.00 -8.87 1.88
CA HIS A 45 -9.94 -8.31 2.85
C HIS A 45 -10.16 -9.31 3.98
N GLN A 46 -11.15 -10.17 3.89
CA GLN A 46 -11.50 -11.11 4.95
C GLN A 46 -10.94 -12.52 4.67
N VAL A 47 -10.49 -13.19 5.73
CA VAL A 47 -10.05 -14.60 5.70
C VAL A 47 -10.98 -15.41 6.58
N LEU A 48 -11.73 -16.36 6.01
CA LEU A 48 -12.71 -17.18 6.74
C LEU A 48 -12.54 -18.68 6.44
N LYS A 49 -12.79 -19.52 7.45
CA LYS A 49 -12.83 -20.98 7.28
C LYS A 49 -14.07 -21.48 6.53
N ASP A 50 -15.13 -20.68 6.50
CA ASP A 50 -16.37 -21.00 5.80
C ASP A 50 -16.21 -20.82 4.29
N GLU A 51 -15.89 -21.90 3.59
CA GLU A 51 -15.70 -21.93 2.13
C GLU A 51 -16.94 -21.49 1.35
N SER A 52 -18.14 -21.65 1.92
CA SER A 52 -19.38 -21.23 1.26
C SER A 52 -19.48 -19.71 1.06
N ARG A 53 -18.67 -18.94 1.81
CA ARG A 53 -18.56 -17.50 1.73
C ARG A 53 -17.37 -17.00 0.90
N ALA A 54 -16.51 -17.93 0.43
CA ALA A 54 -15.36 -17.60 -0.39
C ALA A 54 -15.81 -16.91 -1.70
N GLY A 55 -15.07 -15.88 -2.13
CA GLY A 55 -15.43 -15.10 -3.32
C GLY A 55 -14.52 -13.89 -3.49
N LYS A 56 -15.10 -12.81 -4.03
CA LYS A 56 -14.32 -11.63 -4.44
C LYS A 56 -13.50 -10.98 -3.33
N TYR A 57 -14.01 -10.97 -2.10
CA TYR A 57 -13.38 -10.29 -0.94
C TYR A 57 -13.14 -11.22 0.25
N ILE A 58 -13.44 -12.50 0.10
CA ILE A 58 -13.28 -13.49 1.15
C ILE A 58 -12.50 -14.68 0.59
N ILE A 59 -11.38 -15.00 1.23
CA ILE A 59 -10.58 -16.20 0.93
C ILE A 59 -10.53 -17.11 2.15
N THR A 60 -10.10 -18.34 1.96
CA THR A 60 -9.86 -19.28 3.06
C THR A 60 -8.47 -19.11 3.67
N PRO A 61 -8.24 -19.56 4.92
CA PRO A 61 -6.90 -19.62 5.50
C PRO A 61 -5.92 -20.45 4.65
N GLY A 62 -6.39 -21.56 4.04
CA GLY A 62 -5.57 -22.42 3.17
C GLY A 62 -5.15 -21.70 1.86
N GLU A 63 -6.01 -20.86 1.29
CA GLU A 63 -5.63 -20.04 0.13
C GLU A 63 -4.59 -18.99 0.51
N LEU A 64 -4.74 -18.32 1.66
CA LEU A 64 -3.74 -17.37 2.15
C LEU A 64 -2.41 -18.08 2.44
N GLU A 65 -2.44 -19.23 3.09
CA GLU A 65 -1.26 -20.05 3.36
C GLU A 65 -0.52 -20.41 2.06
N SER A 66 -1.24 -20.88 1.04
CA SER A 66 -0.68 -21.20 -0.28
C SER A 66 -0.02 -19.98 -0.94
N ASP A 67 -0.62 -18.79 -0.83
CA ASP A 67 -0.04 -17.56 -1.36
C ASP A 67 1.24 -17.18 -0.62
N LEU A 68 1.25 -17.22 0.72
CA LEU A 68 2.43 -16.89 1.52
C LEU A 68 3.56 -17.88 1.31
N ALA A 69 3.24 -19.18 1.21
CA ALA A 69 4.19 -20.23 0.87
C ALA A 69 4.85 -19.97 -0.49
N TYR A 70 4.03 -19.71 -1.54
CA TYR A 70 4.54 -19.39 -2.87
C TYR A 70 5.46 -18.16 -2.85
N LEU A 71 5.06 -17.07 -2.20
CA LEU A 71 5.87 -15.86 -2.11
C LEU A 71 7.21 -16.13 -1.40
N SER A 72 7.18 -16.83 -0.28
CA SER A 72 8.36 -17.18 0.51
C SER A 72 9.32 -18.08 -0.26
N GLU A 73 8.82 -19.19 -0.84
CA GLU A 73 9.61 -20.16 -1.60
C GLU A 73 10.23 -19.55 -2.87
N ASN A 74 9.59 -18.58 -3.47
CA ASN A 74 10.09 -17.88 -4.66
C ASN A 74 10.95 -16.65 -4.34
N GLY A 75 11.28 -16.42 -3.06
CA GLY A 75 12.23 -15.39 -2.64
C GLY A 75 11.64 -13.97 -2.68
N TYR A 76 10.32 -13.82 -2.62
CA TYR A 76 9.71 -12.51 -2.44
C TYR A 76 9.98 -11.96 -1.05
N VAL A 77 10.23 -10.66 -0.97
CA VAL A 77 10.40 -9.93 0.28
C VAL A 77 9.20 -9.03 0.50
N SER A 78 8.47 -9.28 1.58
CA SER A 78 7.36 -8.39 1.96
C SER A 78 7.89 -7.10 2.59
N VAL A 79 7.46 -5.95 2.06
CA VAL A 79 7.87 -4.62 2.52
C VAL A 79 6.67 -3.85 3.03
N LEU A 80 6.80 -3.26 4.22
CA LEU A 80 5.75 -2.42 4.82
C LEU A 80 5.76 -1.00 4.23
N PRO A 81 4.62 -0.29 4.22
CA PRO A 81 4.55 1.10 3.76
C PRO A 81 5.57 2.03 4.43
N SER A 82 5.78 1.91 5.74
CA SER A 82 6.81 2.68 6.45
C SER A 82 8.24 2.36 6.00
N GLN A 83 8.49 1.13 5.57
CA GLN A 83 9.78 0.72 5.01
C GLN A 83 9.97 1.31 3.60
N LEU A 84 8.91 1.37 2.76
CA LEU A 84 8.97 2.05 1.45
C LEU A 84 9.34 3.53 1.63
N VAL A 85 8.72 4.21 2.59
CA VAL A 85 9.05 5.62 2.91
C VAL A 85 10.52 5.75 3.29
N LYS A 86 10.99 4.92 4.23
CA LYS A 86 12.37 4.94 4.68
C LYS A 86 13.39 4.65 3.56
N ILE A 87 13.12 3.65 2.74
CA ILE A 87 13.98 3.30 1.59
C ILE A 87 14.09 4.49 0.63
N ARG A 88 12.96 5.12 0.29
CA ARG A 88 12.93 6.31 -0.56
C ARG A 88 13.72 7.47 0.03
N GLU A 89 13.52 7.80 1.31
CA GLU A 89 14.19 8.90 2.00
C GLU A 89 15.71 8.70 2.10
N GLN A 90 16.15 7.44 2.20
CA GLN A 90 17.56 7.09 2.25
C GLN A 90 18.20 6.91 0.86
N GLY A 91 17.45 7.10 -0.23
CA GLY A 91 17.93 6.85 -1.59
C GLY A 91 18.27 5.37 -1.86
N GLY A 92 17.72 4.46 -1.04
CA GLY A 92 17.94 3.02 -1.16
C GLY A 92 17.17 2.40 -2.34
N ARG A 93 17.42 1.11 -2.60
CA ARG A 93 16.70 0.31 -3.62
C ARG A 93 15.83 -0.74 -2.94
N LEU A 94 14.72 -1.10 -3.59
CA LEU A 94 13.90 -2.22 -3.16
C LEU A 94 14.62 -3.56 -3.44
N PRO A 95 14.35 -4.60 -2.64
CA PRO A 95 14.69 -5.97 -3.02
C PRO A 95 14.10 -6.31 -4.41
N GLU A 96 14.80 -7.13 -5.19
CA GLU A 96 14.41 -7.47 -6.57
C GLU A 96 12.99 -8.01 -6.69
N LYS A 97 12.58 -8.86 -5.76
CA LYS A 97 11.23 -9.42 -5.67
C LYS A 97 10.50 -8.82 -4.46
N THR A 98 10.02 -7.59 -4.60
CA THR A 98 9.29 -6.91 -3.52
C THR A 98 7.79 -7.09 -3.67
N VAL A 99 7.11 -7.41 -2.58
CA VAL A 99 5.65 -7.45 -2.48
C VAL A 99 5.16 -6.64 -1.28
N VAL A 100 4.05 -5.92 -1.45
CA VAL A 100 3.30 -5.30 -0.35
C VAL A 100 2.00 -6.04 -0.17
N ILE A 101 1.85 -6.73 0.96
CA ILE A 101 0.67 -7.50 1.32
C ILE A 101 -0.25 -6.59 2.14
N THR A 102 -1.50 -6.42 1.68
CA THR A 102 -2.45 -5.51 2.32
C THR A 102 -3.77 -6.21 2.63
N PHE A 103 -4.38 -5.89 3.77
CA PHE A 103 -5.72 -6.32 4.15
C PHE A 103 -6.55 -5.09 4.45
N ASP A 104 -7.71 -4.94 3.80
CA ASP A 104 -8.60 -3.81 4.01
C ASP A 104 -9.71 -4.14 5.03
N ASP A 105 -10.44 -3.11 5.47
CA ASP A 105 -11.58 -3.10 6.37
C ASP A 105 -11.27 -3.39 7.85
N GLY A 106 -10.15 -4.03 8.18
CA GLY A 106 -9.78 -4.31 9.58
C GLY A 106 -10.61 -5.41 10.23
N TYR A 107 -10.91 -6.50 9.51
CA TYR A 107 -11.59 -7.66 10.07
C TYR A 107 -10.79 -8.32 11.20
N GLU A 108 -11.49 -8.78 12.26
CA GLU A 108 -10.89 -9.46 13.43
C GLU A 108 -10.10 -10.71 13.04
N THR A 109 -10.47 -11.35 11.91
CA THR A 109 -9.74 -12.50 11.33
C THR A 109 -8.28 -12.20 11.01
N GLY A 110 -7.90 -10.92 10.88
CA GLY A 110 -6.51 -10.49 10.77
C GLY A 110 -5.65 -10.92 11.95
N LEU A 111 -6.20 -10.94 13.16
CA LEU A 111 -5.49 -11.42 14.35
C LEU A 111 -5.43 -12.94 14.43
N TYR A 112 -6.52 -13.63 14.10
CA TYR A 112 -6.65 -15.07 14.34
C TYR A 112 -6.13 -15.95 13.21
N TYR A 113 -6.20 -15.50 11.96
CA TYR A 113 -5.75 -16.29 10.81
C TYR A 113 -4.56 -15.67 10.08
N VAL A 114 -4.55 -14.35 9.90
CA VAL A 114 -3.48 -13.70 9.12
C VAL A 114 -2.17 -13.63 9.91
N LEU A 115 -2.18 -13.11 11.13
CA LEU A 115 -0.95 -12.95 11.92
C LEU A 115 -0.17 -14.26 12.16
N PRO A 116 -0.81 -15.40 12.51
CA PRO A 116 -0.08 -16.68 12.63
C PRO A 116 0.64 -17.07 11.36
N LEU A 117 -0.04 -16.99 10.20
CA LEU A 117 0.55 -17.35 8.91
C LEU A 117 1.67 -16.37 8.49
N LEU A 118 1.50 -15.06 8.73
CA LEU A 118 2.59 -14.10 8.48
C LEU A 118 3.84 -14.44 9.28
N LYS A 119 3.69 -14.88 10.54
CA LYS A 119 4.81 -15.30 11.38
C LYS A 119 5.47 -16.58 10.86
N GLU A 120 4.67 -17.55 10.46
CA GLU A 120 5.14 -18.84 9.96
C GLU A 120 5.99 -18.69 8.70
N TYR A 121 5.54 -17.86 7.75
CA TYR A 121 6.25 -17.62 6.48
C TYR A 121 7.24 -16.46 6.52
N GLY A 122 7.44 -15.80 7.67
CA GLY A 122 8.35 -14.67 7.81
C GLY A 122 7.94 -13.43 7.00
N MET A 123 6.64 -13.35 6.64
CA MET A 123 6.08 -12.26 5.83
C MET A 123 5.48 -11.16 6.70
N LYS A 124 5.39 -9.95 6.16
CA LYS A 124 4.77 -8.79 6.81
C LYS A 124 3.62 -8.25 5.97
N ALA A 125 2.65 -7.64 6.63
CA ALA A 125 1.51 -7.03 5.94
C ALA A 125 1.09 -5.71 6.58
N VAL A 126 0.31 -4.91 5.84
CA VAL A 126 -0.43 -3.78 6.40
C VAL A 126 -1.92 -4.13 6.49
N ILE A 127 -2.55 -3.79 7.61
CA ILE A 127 -4.00 -3.90 7.79
C ILE A 127 -4.57 -2.48 7.87
N ASN A 128 -5.40 -2.12 6.89
CA ASN A 128 -6.06 -0.83 6.80
C ASN A 128 -7.40 -0.90 7.54
N VAL A 129 -7.54 -0.15 8.63
CA VAL A 129 -8.71 -0.25 9.52
C VAL A 129 -9.67 0.90 9.33
N VAL A 130 -10.98 0.65 9.52
CA VAL A 130 -12.05 1.65 9.54
C VAL A 130 -12.35 2.03 10.98
N GLY A 131 -12.18 3.32 11.31
CA GLY A 131 -12.23 3.78 12.70
C GLY A 131 -13.58 3.61 13.39
N SER A 132 -14.69 3.86 12.68
CA SER A 132 -16.03 3.68 13.20
C SER A 132 -16.38 2.22 13.51
N TYR A 133 -15.92 1.28 12.67
CA TYR A 133 -16.08 -0.15 12.90
C TYR A 133 -15.30 -0.62 14.12
N THR A 134 -14.03 -0.16 14.24
CA THR A 134 -13.22 -0.44 15.43
C THR A 134 -13.84 0.15 16.71
N ASP A 135 -14.39 1.36 16.66
CA ASP A 135 -15.07 1.96 17.82
C ASP A 135 -16.32 1.15 18.23
N GLU A 136 -17.10 0.68 17.26
CA GLU A 136 -18.28 -0.14 17.50
C GLU A 136 -17.91 -1.45 18.17
N TYR A 137 -16.99 -2.21 17.58
CA TYR A 137 -16.58 -3.52 18.09
C TYR A 137 -15.77 -3.46 19.38
N SER A 138 -15.15 -2.33 19.68
CA SER A 138 -14.50 -2.10 20.98
C SER A 138 -15.49 -1.88 22.13
N ARG A 139 -16.78 -1.66 21.85
CA ARG A 139 -17.84 -1.51 22.86
C ARG A 139 -18.67 -2.79 23.05
N ILE A 140 -18.60 -3.72 22.11
CA ILE A 140 -19.33 -4.99 22.17
C ILE A 140 -18.57 -5.95 23.10
N ASN A 141 -19.30 -6.63 24.01
CA ASN A 141 -18.74 -7.70 24.83
C ASN A 141 -18.35 -8.90 23.95
N GLU A 142 -17.38 -9.71 24.41
CA GLU A 142 -16.91 -10.90 23.68
C GLU A 142 -18.03 -11.87 23.29
N GLU A 143 -19.06 -12.01 24.16
CA GLU A 143 -20.23 -12.86 23.91
C GLU A 143 -21.10 -12.38 22.72
N GLY A 144 -21.02 -11.09 22.37
CA GLY A 144 -21.75 -10.50 21.23
C GLY A 144 -20.98 -10.50 19.92
N LYS A 145 -19.73 -10.98 19.92
CA LYS A 145 -18.89 -11.01 18.74
C LYS A 145 -19.03 -12.34 17.99
N HIS A 146 -19.04 -12.25 16.69
CA HIS A 146 -18.95 -13.41 15.81
C HIS A 146 -17.82 -13.18 14.81
N LEU A 147 -16.80 -14.00 14.85
CA LEU A 147 -15.56 -13.85 14.06
C LEU A 147 -15.80 -13.63 12.56
N SER A 148 -16.88 -14.21 12.02
CA SER A 148 -17.24 -14.04 10.60
C SER A 148 -17.70 -12.63 10.22
N TYR A 149 -17.98 -11.77 11.19
CA TYR A 149 -18.46 -10.41 10.96
C TYR A 149 -17.76 -9.35 11.80
N ALA A 150 -16.91 -9.80 12.75
CA ALA A 150 -16.26 -8.89 13.69
C ALA A 150 -15.11 -8.12 13.05
N TYR A 151 -14.98 -6.87 13.48
CA TYR A 151 -13.85 -6.01 13.19
C TYR A 151 -12.92 -5.92 14.40
N LEU A 152 -11.66 -5.59 14.14
CA LEU A 152 -10.63 -5.41 15.16
C LEU A 152 -11.03 -4.35 16.18
N THR A 153 -10.86 -4.68 17.45
CA THR A 153 -10.92 -3.73 18.55
C THR A 153 -9.60 -2.95 18.68
N TRP A 154 -9.59 -1.84 19.41
CA TRP A 154 -8.39 -1.07 19.67
C TRP A 154 -7.29 -1.89 20.37
N ASN A 155 -7.67 -2.80 21.27
CA ASN A 155 -6.72 -3.70 21.95
C ASN A 155 -6.10 -4.72 20.98
N GLU A 156 -6.86 -5.24 20.03
CA GLU A 156 -6.37 -6.17 19.01
C GLU A 156 -5.50 -5.47 17.98
N ILE A 157 -5.83 -4.25 17.59
CA ILE A 157 -4.97 -3.39 16.75
C ILE A 157 -3.61 -3.18 17.43
N LYS A 158 -3.60 -2.92 18.74
CA LYS A 158 -2.35 -2.79 19.48
C LYS A 158 -1.55 -4.09 19.46
N LYS A 159 -2.17 -5.25 19.71
CA LYS A 159 -1.51 -6.57 19.64
C LYS A 159 -0.89 -6.83 18.26
N LEU A 160 -1.62 -6.50 17.18
CA LEU A 160 -1.13 -6.63 15.80
C LEU A 160 0.08 -5.72 15.56
N SER A 161 0.00 -4.45 15.92
CA SER A 161 1.09 -3.49 15.77
C SER A 161 2.34 -3.85 16.57
N ASP A 162 2.17 -4.40 17.79
CA ASP A 162 3.26 -4.82 18.65
C ASP A 162 3.93 -6.13 18.18
N SER A 163 3.28 -6.89 17.32
CA SER A 163 3.79 -8.16 16.80
C SER A 163 5.07 -8.01 15.96
N GLY A 164 5.30 -6.84 15.37
CA GLY A 164 6.39 -6.58 14.43
C GLY A 164 6.16 -7.12 13.01
N TYR A 165 5.05 -7.81 12.78
CA TYR A 165 4.66 -8.38 11.48
C TYR A 165 3.58 -7.56 10.77
N VAL A 166 2.84 -6.72 11.50
CA VAL A 166 1.71 -5.97 10.96
C VAL A 166 1.90 -4.47 11.19
N GLU A 167 1.78 -3.70 10.12
CA GLU A 167 1.61 -2.25 10.17
C GLU A 167 0.12 -1.92 10.07
N ILE A 168 -0.33 -0.88 10.77
CA ILE A 168 -1.72 -0.45 10.73
C ILE A 168 -1.84 0.77 9.82
N GLY A 169 -2.65 0.65 8.78
CA GLY A 169 -2.98 1.71 7.84
C GLY A 169 -4.35 2.35 8.12
N ASN A 170 -4.58 3.50 7.52
CA ASN A 170 -5.82 4.27 7.63
C ASN A 170 -6.75 3.91 6.44
N HIS A 171 -8.01 3.54 6.76
CA HIS A 171 -9.06 3.28 5.78
C HIS A 171 -10.30 4.15 6.03
N THR A 172 -10.07 5.41 6.41
CA THR A 172 -11.04 6.39 6.90
C THR A 172 -11.56 6.12 8.31
N TYR A 173 -11.97 7.17 8.99
CA TYR A 173 -12.69 6.98 10.24
C TYR A 173 -14.14 6.55 10.01
N ASN A 174 -14.89 7.28 9.13
CA ASN A 174 -16.31 7.04 8.88
C ASN A 174 -16.73 7.35 7.43
N MET A 175 -15.79 7.29 6.46
CA MET A 175 -16.12 7.47 5.04
C MET A 175 -16.14 6.14 4.27
N HIS A 176 -16.29 5.01 4.97
CA HIS A 176 -16.42 3.70 4.35
C HIS A 176 -17.89 3.37 4.07
N SER A 177 -18.50 4.15 3.18
CA SER A 177 -19.87 3.96 2.71
C SER A 177 -19.95 4.09 1.20
N ASN A 178 -20.80 3.26 0.58
CA ASN A 178 -21.12 3.33 -0.84
C ASN A 178 -22.62 3.49 -0.98
N ASN A 179 -23.10 4.72 -0.86
CA ASN A 179 -24.52 5.06 -0.94
C ASN A 179 -24.72 6.34 -1.77
N VAL A 180 -25.99 6.73 -1.96
CA VAL A 180 -26.38 7.90 -2.76
C VAL A 180 -25.75 9.20 -2.24
N GLU A 181 -25.45 9.27 -0.94
CA GLU A 181 -24.91 10.49 -0.34
C GLU A 181 -23.40 10.61 -0.54
N ARG A 182 -22.63 9.50 -0.43
CA ARG A 182 -21.19 9.52 -0.60
C ARG A 182 -20.66 8.13 -1.00
N ASN A 183 -19.73 8.11 -1.92
CA ASN A 183 -18.98 6.90 -2.28
C ASN A 183 -17.52 7.05 -1.81
N GLY A 184 -17.21 6.42 -0.68
CA GLY A 184 -15.86 6.47 -0.10
C GLY A 184 -15.35 7.90 0.07
N CYS A 185 -14.16 8.17 -0.43
CA CYS A 185 -13.52 9.48 -0.39
C CYS A 185 -13.88 10.40 -1.55
N ALA A 186 -14.84 10.02 -2.40
CA ALA A 186 -15.27 10.90 -3.48
C ALA A 186 -16.00 12.14 -2.93
N ARG A 187 -15.80 13.26 -3.61
CA ARG A 187 -16.50 14.52 -3.34
C ARG A 187 -17.98 14.37 -3.69
N LYS A 188 -18.86 14.90 -2.87
CA LYS A 188 -20.29 14.98 -3.18
C LYS A 188 -20.57 16.02 -4.28
N GLU A 189 -21.63 15.84 -5.05
CA GLU A 189 -21.97 16.71 -6.18
C GLU A 189 -22.10 18.19 -5.80
N ASN A 190 -22.67 18.48 -4.64
CA ASN A 190 -22.90 19.86 -4.17
C ASN A 190 -21.92 20.29 -3.05
N GLU A 191 -20.81 19.60 -2.88
CA GLU A 191 -19.82 19.90 -1.86
C GLU A 191 -18.80 20.92 -2.38
N SER A 192 -18.59 22.05 -1.70
CA SER A 192 -17.56 23.01 -2.07
C SER A 192 -16.15 22.43 -1.83
N ASP A 193 -15.11 23.05 -2.45
CA ASP A 193 -13.71 22.63 -2.23
C ASP A 193 -13.31 22.70 -0.76
N GLU A 194 -13.75 23.74 -0.05
CA GLU A 194 -13.46 23.95 1.36
C GLU A 194 -14.18 22.91 2.24
N GLN A 195 -15.44 22.63 1.96
CA GLN A 195 -16.19 21.60 2.67
C GLN A 195 -15.57 20.21 2.47
N TYR A 196 -15.24 19.87 1.22
CA TYR A 196 -14.59 18.60 0.90
C TYR A 196 -13.23 18.46 1.60
N ARG A 197 -12.40 19.52 1.54
CA ARG A 197 -11.11 19.55 2.24
C ARG A 197 -11.26 19.34 3.72
N THR A 198 -12.18 20.04 4.36
CA THR A 198 -12.41 19.96 5.81
C THR A 198 -12.87 18.56 6.21
N VAL A 199 -13.91 18.04 5.56
CA VAL A 199 -14.52 16.74 5.90
C VAL A 199 -13.52 15.59 5.71
N LEU A 200 -12.80 15.58 4.58
CA LEU A 200 -11.82 14.51 4.30
C LEU A 200 -10.61 14.59 5.25
N TYR A 201 -10.09 15.79 5.49
CA TYR A 201 -8.97 15.99 6.41
C TYR A 201 -9.33 15.54 7.84
N GLU A 202 -10.47 16.00 8.36
CA GLU A 202 -10.92 15.68 9.72
C GLU A 202 -11.16 14.18 9.91
N ASP A 203 -11.75 13.51 8.94
CA ASP A 203 -11.99 12.07 8.98
C ASP A 203 -10.66 11.29 9.05
N VAL A 204 -9.73 11.57 8.14
CA VAL A 204 -8.42 10.90 8.09
C VAL A 204 -7.57 11.24 9.31
N ALA A 205 -7.54 12.49 9.73
CA ALA A 205 -6.79 12.93 10.92
C ALA A 205 -7.32 12.28 12.19
N ARG A 206 -8.65 12.19 12.34
CA ARG A 206 -9.32 11.55 13.48
C ARG A 206 -8.87 10.11 13.69
N LEU A 207 -8.85 9.30 12.61
CA LEU A 207 -8.38 7.92 12.71
C LEU A 207 -6.88 7.87 12.97
N SER A 208 -6.09 8.69 12.27
CA SER A 208 -4.64 8.74 12.45
C SER A 208 -4.24 9.06 13.90
N ASP A 209 -4.92 10.01 14.53
CA ASP A 209 -4.70 10.39 15.93
C ASP A 209 -5.09 9.27 16.91
N LYS A 210 -6.19 8.56 16.63
CA LYS A 210 -6.58 7.39 17.43
C LYS A 210 -5.55 6.27 17.32
N LEU A 211 -5.11 5.94 16.11
CA LEU A 211 -4.07 4.93 15.87
C LEU A 211 -2.77 5.29 16.58
N GLN A 212 -2.34 6.53 16.49
CA GLN A 212 -1.13 7.00 17.20
C GLN A 212 -1.26 6.85 18.71
N ARG A 213 -2.40 7.17 19.31
CA ARG A 213 -2.64 6.99 20.75
C ARG A 213 -2.60 5.52 21.17
N VAL A 214 -3.14 4.63 20.34
CA VAL A 214 -3.25 3.19 20.66
C VAL A 214 -1.93 2.45 20.40
N THR A 215 -1.29 2.70 19.27
CA THR A 215 -0.12 1.93 18.81
C THR A 215 1.23 2.64 19.11
N GLY A 216 1.19 3.93 19.46
CA GLY A 216 2.39 4.77 19.54
C GLY A 216 2.93 5.22 18.17
N LYS A 217 2.30 4.78 17.06
CA LYS A 217 2.75 5.06 15.69
C LYS A 217 1.63 5.75 14.91
N ARG A 218 1.97 6.84 14.21
CA ARG A 218 1.05 7.46 13.26
C ARG A 218 1.08 6.67 11.94
N PRO A 219 -0.08 6.34 11.34
CA PRO A 219 -0.09 5.64 10.06
C PRO A 219 0.53 6.51 8.96
N VAL A 220 1.35 5.90 8.10
CA VAL A 220 1.90 6.55 6.90
C VAL A 220 1.12 6.15 5.65
N ALA A 221 0.29 5.12 5.74
CA ALA A 221 -0.44 4.52 4.64
C ALA A 221 -1.95 4.80 4.73
N PHE A 222 -2.56 5.04 3.57
CA PHE A 222 -4.00 5.23 3.40
C PHE A 222 -4.50 4.39 2.23
N ALA A 223 -5.53 3.59 2.46
CA ALA A 223 -6.25 2.88 1.41
C ALA A 223 -7.57 3.62 1.12
N TYR A 224 -7.85 3.89 -0.17
CA TYR A 224 -9.10 4.52 -0.57
C TYR A 224 -10.25 3.51 -0.51
N PRO A 225 -11.30 3.73 0.32
CA PRO A 225 -12.48 2.88 0.32
C PRO A 225 -13.08 2.75 -1.08
N PHE A 226 -13.34 1.52 -1.53
CA PHE A 226 -13.86 1.19 -2.87
C PHE A 226 -12.98 1.68 -4.03
N GLY A 227 -11.74 2.12 -3.79
CA GLY A 227 -10.90 2.80 -4.77
C GLY A 227 -11.43 4.18 -5.17
N SER A 228 -12.41 4.71 -4.44
CA SER A 228 -13.11 5.96 -4.78
C SER A 228 -12.35 7.18 -4.27
N LEU A 229 -11.99 8.07 -5.18
CA LEU A 229 -11.23 9.30 -4.89
C LEU A 229 -11.67 10.43 -5.82
N SER A 230 -11.39 11.67 -5.45
CA SER A 230 -11.56 12.85 -6.30
C SER A 230 -10.25 13.61 -6.44
N GLU A 231 -10.18 14.47 -7.43
CA GLU A 231 -9.04 15.37 -7.63
C GLU A 231 -8.74 16.15 -6.32
N GLY A 232 -7.48 16.32 -5.99
CA GLY A 232 -7.04 16.97 -4.76
C GLY A 232 -7.12 16.13 -3.48
N SER A 233 -7.76 14.94 -3.52
CA SER A 233 -7.87 14.09 -2.32
C SER A 233 -6.52 13.71 -1.73
N ALA A 234 -5.54 13.40 -2.57
CA ALA A 234 -4.20 13.02 -2.13
C ALA A 234 -3.43 14.15 -1.44
N GLU A 235 -3.65 15.43 -1.83
CA GLU A 235 -3.11 16.60 -1.13
C GLU A 235 -3.71 16.74 0.27
N ILE A 236 -5.03 16.59 0.33
CA ILE A 236 -5.78 16.71 1.60
C ILE A 236 -5.35 15.62 2.58
N ILE A 237 -5.34 14.37 2.14
CA ILE A 237 -4.93 13.22 2.94
C ILE A 237 -3.45 13.32 3.33
N GLY A 238 -2.60 13.77 2.40
CA GLY A 238 -1.18 14.02 2.66
C GLY A 238 -0.95 15.06 3.75
N SER A 239 -1.78 16.11 3.83
CA SER A 239 -1.70 17.11 4.90
C SER A 239 -2.04 16.56 6.29
N ALA A 240 -2.71 15.40 6.38
CA ALA A 240 -2.92 14.66 7.62
C ALA A 240 -1.73 13.73 8.01
N GLY A 241 -0.62 13.77 7.26
CA GLY A 241 0.60 13.02 7.54
C GLY A 241 0.74 11.69 6.80
N ILE A 242 -0.12 11.42 5.83
CA ILE A 242 -0.06 10.23 4.98
C ILE A 242 0.91 10.46 3.81
N SER A 243 1.75 9.47 3.50
CA SER A 243 2.73 9.54 2.41
C SER A 243 2.66 8.36 1.43
N VAL A 244 1.89 7.31 1.77
CA VAL A 244 1.67 6.12 0.95
C VAL A 244 0.18 5.96 0.67
N PHE A 245 -0.19 5.90 -0.60
CA PHE A 245 -1.58 5.83 -1.06
C PHE A 245 -1.85 4.50 -1.75
N MET A 246 -2.89 3.81 -1.36
CA MET A 246 -3.26 2.50 -1.90
C MET A 246 -4.53 2.63 -2.73
N THR A 247 -4.46 2.17 -3.99
CA THR A 247 -5.57 2.17 -4.95
C THR A 247 -6.10 0.76 -5.17
N CYS A 248 -7.23 0.64 -5.88
CA CYS A 248 -7.76 -0.62 -6.39
C CYS A 248 -7.43 -0.81 -7.88
N CYS A 249 -6.39 -0.16 -8.39
CA CYS A 249 -5.95 -0.29 -9.76
C CYS A 249 -5.03 -1.51 -9.88
N GLU A 250 -5.41 -2.51 -10.68
CA GLU A 250 -4.61 -3.72 -10.86
C GLU A 250 -3.48 -3.46 -11.87
N GLN A 251 -2.35 -2.99 -11.37
CA GLN A 251 -1.16 -2.71 -12.16
C GLN A 251 0.10 -2.92 -11.32
N PRO A 252 1.26 -3.23 -11.92
CA PRO A 252 2.52 -3.19 -11.23
C PRO A 252 2.79 -1.81 -10.61
N CYS A 253 3.49 -1.78 -9.50
CA CYS A 253 3.91 -0.55 -8.85
C CYS A 253 5.33 -0.19 -9.26
N SER A 254 5.59 1.11 -9.28
CA SER A 254 6.96 1.64 -9.38
C SER A 254 7.16 2.67 -8.29
N MET A 255 8.28 2.57 -7.57
CA MET A 255 8.59 3.51 -6.50
C MET A 255 9.11 4.81 -7.11
N ASN A 256 8.22 5.82 -7.20
CA ASN A 256 8.62 7.17 -7.60
C ASN A 256 9.47 7.82 -6.50
N ARG A 257 10.69 8.20 -6.84
CA ARG A 257 11.65 8.80 -5.90
C ARG A 257 11.30 10.27 -5.56
N ASN A 258 10.64 10.96 -6.48
CA ASN A 258 10.36 12.40 -6.38
C ASN A 258 8.90 12.75 -6.11
N GLY A 259 8.04 11.76 -5.87
CA GLY A 259 6.61 11.95 -5.70
C GLY A 259 6.02 11.18 -4.53
N ARG A 260 4.69 11.09 -4.52
CA ARG A 260 3.96 10.24 -3.59
C ARG A 260 4.21 8.77 -3.92
N ILE A 261 4.27 7.93 -2.89
CA ILE A 261 4.29 6.49 -3.09
C ILE A 261 2.85 6.04 -3.31
N VAL A 262 2.58 5.48 -4.48
CA VAL A 262 1.28 4.91 -4.83
C VAL A 262 1.44 3.40 -4.96
N ILE A 263 0.63 2.65 -4.24
CA ILE A 263 0.56 1.20 -4.32
C ILE A 263 -0.71 0.83 -5.07
N ASN A 264 -0.54 0.44 -6.31
CA ASN A 264 -1.57 -0.23 -7.10
C ASN A 264 -1.71 -1.67 -6.61
N ARG A 265 -2.93 -2.18 -6.52
CA ARG A 265 -3.13 -3.45 -5.84
C ARG A 265 -3.99 -4.39 -6.66
N TYR A 266 -3.50 -5.61 -6.81
CA TYR A 266 -4.26 -6.71 -7.39
C TYR A 266 -5.19 -7.30 -6.34
N ASN A 267 -6.49 -7.39 -6.64
CA ASN A 267 -7.45 -8.02 -5.75
C ASN A 267 -7.22 -9.54 -5.71
N ARG A 268 -7.04 -10.05 -4.50
CA ARG A 268 -6.89 -11.48 -4.26
C ARG A 268 -8.25 -12.09 -3.91
N GLU A 269 -8.95 -12.49 -4.93
CA GLU A 269 -10.22 -13.22 -4.78
C GLU A 269 -10.02 -14.73 -4.68
N SER A 270 -10.98 -15.44 -4.09
CA SER A 270 -10.93 -16.90 -4.00
C SER A 270 -10.81 -17.52 -5.40
N GLY A 271 -9.95 -18.52 -5.54
CA GLY A 271 -9.64 -19.18 -6.80
C GLY A 271 -8.60 -18.48 -7.69
N ARG A 272 -8.13 -17.24 -7.34
CA ARG A 272 -7.06 -16.54 -8.05
C ARG A 272 -5.84 -16.41 -7.15
N SER A 273 -4.86 -17.33 -7.26
CA SER A 273 -3.67 -17.36 -6.39
C SER A 273 -2.70 -16.19 -6.65
N ALA A 274 -1.83 -15.91 -5.68
CA ALA A 274 -0.73 -14.94 -5.84
C ALA A 274 0.23 -15.31 -6.99
N GLN A 275 0.34 -16.61 -7.31
CA GLN A 275 1.13 -17.07 -8.46
C GLN A 275 0.55 -16.64 -9.81
N GLN A 276 -0.75 -16.37 -9.89
CA GLN A 276 -1.44 -15.98 -11.13
C GLN A 276 -1.47 -14.45 -11.33
N ILE A 277 -1.01 -13.72 -10.33
CA ILE A 277 -0.86 -12.27 -10.33
C ILE A 277 0.59 -11.88 -10.67
#